data_0d2a1eebc936f1c52c66c5c84b022d51
#
_entry.id   0d2a1eebc936f1c52c66c5c84b022d51
#
_cell.length_a   1.000
_cell.length_b   1.000
_cell.length_c   1.000
_cell.angle_alpha   90.00
_cell.angle_beta   90.00
_cell.angle_gamma   90.00
#
_symmetry.space_group_name_H-M   'P 1'
#
loop_
_entity.id
_entity.type
_entity.pdbx_description
1 polymer ?
#
loop_
_entity_poly.entity_id
_entity_poly.type
_entity_poly.pdbx_seq_one_letter_code
_entity_poly.pdbx_strand_id
1 'polypeptide(L)'
;ASSAASDVYKRQVAAEVFSYMDNDTQEHIVQSITDREVRNIVDEMFLDDTVDFLEEAPANLVKKVLRNTDAGTRQLINRFLNYPENSAGSLMTIEFVRLRANMTVAKALSEIKRVGMDKETIYTCYVTDAQRKLLGVIPLRTLICAEDDSLVGDLMDDDVISVHTLDDQEEVANIFKKYNWMALPVTDTEGRLVGIITVDDIVDVIEQETTEDMELMNAVLPSDDEYLKMSVFALVKNRIPWLCVLMISGTLSAFVIGMYQSLLDSVVMLSSFMTIITGTGGNAGSQASAMVIRGLALGDIQMRDTFKVVFKELRVGILCGLILAMVNMIRMTFFDHSTPFNIDLTVSLSMGVAVVLAKTLGCILPILAKAVKLDPAMMAGPLISTVVDAIALVVYFSIATVLVL
;
A
#
# COMPACT_ATOMS: atom_id res chain seq x y z
N ALA A 1 -31.28 -26.70 -27.79
CA ALA A 1 -30.71 -25.33 -27.68
C ALA A 1 -30.85 -24.73 -26.25
N SER A 2 -32.05 -24.84 -25.64
CA SER A 2 -32.30 -24.32 -24.30
C SER A 2 -31.49 -25.04 -23.20
N SER A 3 -31.28 -26.35 -23.28
CA SER A 3 -30.49 -27.12 -22.30
C SER A 3 -28.98 -26.78 -22.36
N ALA A 4 -28.42 -26.68 -23.56
CA ALA A 4 -27.01 -26.34 -23.72
C ALA A 4 -26.67 -24.91 -23.23
N ALA A 5 -27.53 -23.93 -23.55
CA ALA A 5 -27.38 -22.56 -23.04
C ALA A 5 -27.48 -22.48 -21.51
N SER A 6 -28.42 -23.26 -20.92
CA SER A 6 -28.54 -23.38 -19.45
C SER A 6 -27.31 -24.00 -18.80
N ASP A 7 -26.67 -24.98 -19.46
CA ASP A 7 -25.49 -25.65 -18.93
C ASP A 7 -24.23 -24.74 -19.02
N VAL A 8 -24.08 -23.95 -20.10
CA VAL A 8 -23.03 -22.95 -20.24
C VAL A 8 -23.17 -21.86 -19.16
N TYR A 9 -24.37 -21.29 -19.02
CA TYR A 9 -24.64 -20.29 -17.98
C TYR A 9 -24.31 -20.79 -16.57
N LYS A 10 -24.64 -22.05 -16.24
CA LYS A 10 -24.32 -22.64 -14.93
C LYS A 10 -22.81 -22.79 -14.71
N ARG A 11 -22.03 -23.06 -15.76
CA ARG A 11 -20.56 -23.17 -15.66
C ARG A 11 -19.93 -21.81 -15.45
N GLN A 12 -20.36 -20.78 -16.18
CA GLN A 12 -19.88 -19.42 -15.99
C GLN A 12 -20.16 -18.93 -14.56
N VAL A 13 -21.39 -19.08 -14.08
CA VAL A 13 -21.72 -18.74 -12.67
C VAL A 13 -20.91 -19.56 -11.67
N ALA A 14 -20.62 -20.84 -11.95
CA ALA A 14 -19.81 -21.64 -11.06
C ALA A 14 -18.34 -21.19 -11.04
N ALA A 15 -17.79 -20.76 -12.16
CA ALA A 15 -16.43 -20.20 -12.26
C ALA A 15 -16.35 -18.85 -11.54
N GLU A 16 -17.32 -17.97 -11.78
CA GLU A 16 -17.42 -16.66 -11.09
C GLU A 16 -17.57 -16.81 -9.57
N VAL A 17 -18.41 -17.73 -9.09
CA VAL A 17 -18.53 -18.02 -7.65
C VAL A 17 -17.23 -18.62 -7.10
N PHE A 18 -16.53 -19.42 -7.88
CA PHE A 18 -15.27 -20.02 -7.47
C PHE A 18 -14.17 -18.96 -7.29
N SER A 19 -14.06 -17.95 -8.18
CA SER A 19 -13.06 -16.89 -8.06
C SER A 19 -13.23 -16.04 -6.80
N TYR A 20 -14.47 -15.82 -6.35
CA TYR A 20 -14.77 -15.09 -5.10
C TYR A 20 -14.64 -15.90 -3.80
N MET A 21 -14.28 -17.18 -3.87
CA MET A 21 -14.09 -18.01 -2.67
C MET A 21 -12.70 -17.77 -2.08
N ASP A 22 -12.56 -17.95 -0.77
CA ASP A 22 -11.27 -17.96 -0.12
C ASP A 22 -10.40 -19.15 -0.59
N ASN A 23 -9.08 -18.99 -0.56
CA ASN A 23 -8.10 -19.91 -1.09
C ASN A 23 -8.20 -21.33 -0.49
N ASP A 24 -8.48 -21.46 0.81
CA ASP A 24 -8.67 -22.76 1.47
C ASP A 24 -9.87 -23.51 0.89
N THR A 25 -10.97 -22.78 0.62
CA THR A 25 -12.17 -23.33 0.00
C THR A 25 -11.93 -23.71 -1.46
N GLN A 26 -11.23 -22.86 -2.22
CA GLN A 26 -10.84 -23.16 -3.61
C GLN A 26 -9.94 -24.40 -3.67
N GLU A 27 -8.94 -24.49 -2.80
CA GLU A 27 -8.04 -25.65 -2.70
C GLU A 27 -8.84 -26.92 -2.40
N HIS A 28 -9.72 -26.88 -1.41
CA HIS A 28 -10.54 -28.03 -1.03
C HIS A 28 -11.47 -28.50 -2.16
N ILE A 29 -12.07 -27.54 -2.88
CA ILE A 29 -12.90 -27.85 -4.06
C ILE A 29 -12.06 -28.53 -5.13
N VAL A 30 -10.94 -27.93 -5.54
CA VAL A 30 -10.08 -28.49 -6.60
C VAL A 30 -9.53 -29.86 -6.23
N GLN A 31 -9.26 -30.13 -4.94
CA GLN A 31 -8.87 -31.47 -4.48
C GLN A 31 -10.01 -32.49 -4.59
N SER A 32 -11.23 -32.05 -4.35
CA SER A 32 -12.41 -32.92 -4.23
C SER A 32 -13.09 -33.26 -5.55
N ILE A 33 -12.91 -32.40 -6.58
CA ILE A 33 -13.56 -32.56 -7.88
C ILE A 33 -12.69 -33.31 -8.89
N THR A 34 -13.33 -33.83 -9.96
CA THR A 34 -12.67 -34.55 -11.04
C THR A 34 -11.87 -33.61 -11.95
N ASP A 35 -10.86 -34.16 -12.66
CA ASP A 35 -10.08 -33.43 -13.67
C ASP A 35 -10.94 -32.76 -14.76
N ARG A 36 -12.11 -33.34 -15.07
CA ARG A 36 -13.05 -32.74 -16.02
C ARG A 36 -13.77 -31.51 -15.45
N GLU A 37 -14.12 -31.56 -14.17
CA GLU A 37 -14.75 -30.44 -13.48
C GLU A 37 -13.75 -29.30 -13.27
N VAL A 38 -12.50 -29.62 -12.90
CA VAL A 38 -11.42 -28.61 -12.85
C VAL A 38 -11.27 -27.89 -14.19
N ARG A 39 -11.23 -28.65 -15.29
CA ARG A 39 -11.16 -28.06 -16.63
C ARG A 39 -12.35 -27.14 -16.92
N ASN A 40 -13.58 -27.58 -16.58
CA ASN A 40 -14.78 -26.79 -16.84
C ASN A 40 -14.78 -25.45 -16.06
N ILE A 41 -14.20 -25.42 -14.86
CA ILE A 41 -14.06 -24.20 -14.06
C ILE A 41 -13.01 -23.29 -14.72
N VAL A 42 -11.82 -23.78 -14.93
CA VAL A 42 -10.69 -23.02 -15.47
C VAL A 42 -10.95 -22.49 -16.90
N ASP A 43 -11.67 -23.25 -17.73
CA ASP A 43 -12.01 -22.81 -19.10
C ASP A 43 -13.03 -21.67 -19.11
N GLU A 44 -13.75 -21.44 -18.02
CA GLU A 44 -14.77 -20.36 -17.88
C GLU A 44 -14.32 -19.23 -16.94
N MET A 45 -13.20 -19.39 -16.24
CA MET A 45 -12.60 -18.31 -15.41
C MET A 45 -11.86 -17.30 -16.29
N PHE A 46 -11.81 -16.06 -15.86
CA PHE A 46 -10.93 -15.07 -16.44
C PHE A 46 -9.46 -15.39 -16.13
N LEU A 47 -8.57 -14.86 -16.94
CA LEU A 47 -7.16 -15.26 -16.87
C LEU A 47 -6.47 -14.77 -15.58
N ASP A 48 -6.78 -13.56 -15.14
CA ASP A 48 -6.34 -12.98 -13.88
C ASP A 48 -6.78 -13.85 -12.70
N ASP A 49 -8.07 -14.11 -12.51
CA ASP A 49 -8.61 -15.03 -11.48
C ASP A 49 -7.90 -16.38 -11.48
N THR A 50 -7.58 -16.91 -12.68
CA THR A 50 -6.87 -18.20 -12.79
C THR A 50 -5.44 -18.08 -12.34
N VAL A 51 -4.77 -16.95 -12.61
CA VAL A 51 -3.38 -16.68 -12.21
C VAL A 51 -3.31 -16.50 -10.71
N ASP A 52 -4.17 -15.66 -10.13
CA ASP A 52 -4.24 -15.39 -8.69
C ASP A 52 -4.44 -16.68 -7.89
N PHE A 53 -5.41 -17.51 -8.31
CA PHE A 53 -5.58 -18.83 -7.71
C PHE A 53 -4.32 -19.69 -7.78
N LEU A 54 -3.57 -19.66 -8.91
CA LEU A 54 -2.39 -20.48 -9.09
C LEU A 54 -1.15 -19.98 -8.35
N GLU A 55 -1.04 -18.68 -8.10
CA GLU A 55 0.05 -18.08 -7.31
C GLU A 55 0.01 -18.56 -5.86
N GLU A 56 -1.18 -18.68 -5.31
CA GLU A 56 -1.38 -19.10 -3.92
C GLU A 56 -1.54 -20.63 -3.75
N ALA A 57 -1.88 -21.34 -4.83
CA ALA A 57 -2.14 -22.77 -4.75
C ALA A 57 -0.88 -23.64 -4.52
N PRO A 58 -0.99 -24.70 -3.70
CA PRO A 58 0.10 -25.68 -3.56
C PRO A 58 0.53 -26.32 -4.90
N ALA A 59 1.82 -26.59 -5.05
CA ALA A 59 2.42 -27.08 -6.31
C ALA A 59 1.76 -28.34 -6.93
N ASN A 60 1.09 -29.17 -6.13
CA ASN A 60 0.31 -30.30 -6.62
C ASN A 60 -0.97 -29.88 -7.32
N LEU A 61 -1.63 -28.81 -6.86
CA LEU A 61 -2.83 -28.26 -7.48
C LEU A 61 -2.47 -27.47 -8.73
N VAL A 62 -1.44 -26.63 -8.69
CA VAL A 62 -0.88 -25.97 -9.87
C VAL A 62 -0.66 -26.98 -11.01
N LYS A 63 -0.02 -28.13 -10.71
CA LYS A 63 0.17 -29.19 -11.69
C LYS A 63 -1.14 -29.81 -12.18
N LYS A 64 -2.14 -29.98 -11.29
CA LYS A 64 -3.45 -30.54 -11.66
C LYS A 64 -4.18 -29.59 -12.61
N VAL A 65 -4.21 -28.29 -12.31
CA VAL A 65 -4.83 -27.25 -13.14
C VAL A 65 -4.13 -27.16 -14.50
N LEU A 66 -2.82 -26.90 -14.53
CA LEU A 66 -2.05 -26.74 -15.76
C LEU A 66 -2.10 -27.99 -16.67
N ARG A 67 -2.21 -29.20 -16.12
CA ARG A 67 -2.38 -30.43 -16.90
C ARG A 67 -3.73 -30.48 -17.59
N ASN A 68 -4.76 -29.93 -16.99
CA ASN A 68 -6.14 -29.95 -17.48
C ASN A 68 -6.48 -28.76 -18.38
N THR A 69 -5.65 -27.72 -18.41
CA THR A 69 -5.79 -26.54 -19.26
C THR A 69 -5.25 -26.80 -20.65
N ASP A 70 -5.83 -26.17 -21.67
CA ASP A 70 -5.36 -26.26 -23.05
C ASP A 70 -3.96 -25.63 -23.24
N ALA A 71 -3.30 -25.92 -24.37
CA ALA A 71 -1.92 -25.49 -24.58
C ALA A 71 -1.77 -23.98 -24.76
N GLY A 72 -2.79 -23.30 -25.31
CA GLY A 72 -2.79 -21.85 -25.53
C GLY A 72 -2.95 -21.10 -24.20
N THR A 73 -3.97 -21.45 -23.45
CA THR A 73 -4.25 -20.86 -22.11
C THR A 73 -3.10 -21.14 -21.15
N ARG A 74 -2.50 -22.35 -21.19
CA ARG A 74 -1.30 -22.65 -20.38
C ARG A 74 -0.10 -21.76 -20.72
N GLN A 75 0.11 -21.40 -21.98
CA GLN A 75 1.18 -20.47 -22.35
C GLN A 75 0.89 -19.06 -21.85
N LEU A 76 -0.37 -18.64 -21.85
CA LEU A 76 -0.79 -17.37 -21.28
C LEU A 76 -0.58 -17.34 -19.77
N ILE A 77 -1.09 -18.32 -19.04
CA ILE A 77 -0.88 -18.46 -17.58
C ILE A 77 0.62 -18.38 -17.23
N ASN A 78 1.46 -19.21 -17.91
CA ASN A 78 2.90 -19.18 -17.67
C ASN A 78 3.55 -17.82 -18.00
N ARG A 79 2.99 -17.04 -18.91
CA ARG A 79 3.47 -15.70 -19.21
C ARG A 79 3.11 -14.73 -18.11
N PHE A 80 1.90 -14.82 -17.56
CA PHE A 80 1.42 -13.96 -16.48
C PHE A 80 2.17 -14.24 -15.18
N LEU A 81 2.34 -15.48 -14.79
CA LEU A 81 3.17 -15.90 -13.65
C LEU A 81 4.66 -15.49 -13.74
N ASN A 82 5.12 -14.95 -14.87
CA ASN A 82 6.45 -14.38 -15.01
C ASN A 82 6.51 -12.86 -14.81
N TYR A 83 5.38 -12.17 -14.68
CA TYR A 83 5.40 -10.77 -14.26
C TYR A 83 5.83 -10.69 -12.79
N PRO A 84 6.51 -9.62 -12.39
CA PRO A 84 6.80 -9.40 -10.96
C PRO A 84 5.50 -9.34 -10.16
N GLU A 85 5.48 -9.96 -9.00
CA GLU A 85 4.42 -9.76 -8.00
C GLU A 85 4.22 -8.25 -7.74
N ASN A 86 3.00 -7.83 -7.43
CA ASN A 86 2.64 -6.44 -7.15
C ASN A 86 2.91 -5.47 -8.32
N SER A 87 2.87 -5.96 -9.56
CA SER A 87 3.01 -5.14 -10.77
C SER A 87 1.69 -5.04 -11.55
N ALA A 88 1.54 -4.00 -12.38
CA ALA A 88 0.40 -3.89 -13.31
C ALA A 88 0.26 -5.11 -14.24
N GLY A 89 1.35 -5.81 -14.48
CA GLY A 89 1.37 -7.02 -15.32
C GLY A 89 0.80 -8.25 -14.63
N SER A 90 0.92 -8.39 -13.30
CA SER A 90 0.30 -9.47 -12.53
C SER A 90 -1.21 -9.24 -12.35
N LEU A 91 -1.64 -7.99 -12.20
CA LEU A 91 -3.05 -7.63 -11.97
C LEU A 91 -3.92 -7.58 -13.24
N MET A 92 -3.32 -7.55 -14.45
CA MET A 92 -4.08 -7.28 -15.66
C MET A 92 -4.79 -8.51 -16.21
N THR A 93 -5.99 -8.30 -16.78
CA THR A 93 -6.68 -9.27 -17.61
C THR A 93 -6.51 -8.99 -19.12
N ILE A 94 -6.68 -10.00 -19.96
CA ILE A 94 -6.67 -9.86 -21.43
C ILE A 94 -8.06 -9.88 -22.04
N GLU A 95 -9.07 -10.06 -21.25
CA GLU A 95 -10.47 -10.17 -21.63
C GLU A 95 -11.12 -8.79 -21.78
N PHE A 96 -10.68 -7.98 -22.73
CA PHE A 96 -11.21 -6.65 -23.04
C PHE A 96 -11.72 -6.53 -24.48
N VAL A 97 -12.55 -5.51 -24.74
CA VAL A 97 -13.06 -5.20 -26.08
C VAL A 97 -12.07 -4.33 -26.84
N ARG A 98 -11.62 -4.82 -28.00
CA ARG A 98 -10.71 -4.11 -28.90
C ARG A 98 -11.41 -3.73 -30.20
N LEU A 99 -11.36 -2.46 -30.54
CA LEU A 99 -11.93 -1.89 -31.77
C LEU A 99 -10.83 -1.29 -32.66
N ARG A 100 -11.22 -0.95 -33.91
CA ARG A 100 -10.36 -0.27 -34.85
C ARG A 100 -10.92 1.13 -35.16
N ALA A 101 -10.06 2.13 -35.31
CA ALA A 101 -10.45 3.50 -35.58
C ALA A 101 -11.28 3.64 -36.88
N ASN A 102 -11.05 2.79 -37.88
CA ASN A 102 -11.78 2.80 -39.18
C ASN A 102 -13.08 1.99 -39.15
N MET A 103 -13.54 1.48 -38.03
CA MET A 103 -14.85 0.83 -37.94
C MET A 103 -15.94 1.87 -37.79
N THR A 104 -17.14 1.58 -38.38
CA THR A 104 -18.36 2.33 -38.09
C THR A 104 -18.92 1.90 -36.71
N VAL A 105 -19.72 2.77 -36.11
CA VAL A 105 -20.41 2.50 -34.84
C VAL A 105 -21.25 1.24 -34.89
N ALA A 106 -22.05 1.07 -35.99
CA ALA A 106 -22.86 -0.14 -36.21
C ALA A 106 -22.00 -1.42 -36.17
N LYS A 107 -20.83 -1.40 -36.80
CA LYS A 107 -19.91 -2.53 -36.83
C LYS A 107 -19.28 -2.77 -35.47
N ALA A 108 -18.90 -1.70 -34.75
CA ALA A 108 -18.34 -1.79 -33.39
C ALA A 108 -19.36 -2.40 -32.41
N LEU A 109 -20.61 -1.95 -32.43
CA LEU A 109 -21.67 -2.52 -31.59
C LEU A 109 -21.98 -3.98 -31.94
N SER A 110 -21.91 -4.36 -33.22
CA SER A 110 -22.07 -5.75 -33.65
C SER A 110 -20.91 -6.62 -33.10
N GLU A 111 -19.70 -6.10 -33.13
CA GLU A 111 -18.52 -6.80 -32.57
C GLU A 111 -18.65 -6.96 -31.04
N ILE A 112 -19.02 -5.90 -30.30
CA ILE A 112 -19.27 -5.94 -28.88
C ILE A 112 -20.34 -6.99 -28.51
N LYS A 113 -21.45 -7.02 -29.23
CA LYS A 113 -22.51 -8.02 -29.03
C LYS A 113 -22.02 -9.46 -29.26
N ARG A 114 -21.05 -9.65 -30.14
CA ARG A 114 -20.52 -10.96 -30.49
C ARG A 114 -19.56 -11.48 -29.43
N VAL A 115 -18.72 -10.62 -28.83
CA VAL A 115 -17.62 -11.03 -27.92
C VAL A 115 -17.84 -10.66 -26.47
N GLY A 116 -18.83 -9.82 -26.18
CA GLY A 116 -18.96 -9.15 -24.88
C GLY A 116 -19.26 -10.07 -23.70
N MET A 117 -19.80 -11.27 -23.95
CA MET A 117 -20.03 -12.26 -22.89
C MET A 117 -18.74 -12.93 -22.40
N ASP A 118 -17.68 -12.89 -23.23
CA ASP A 118 -16.38 -13.48 -22.93
C ASP A 118 -15.38 -12.39 -22.51
N LYS A 119 -15.84 -11.22 -22.08
CA LYS A 119 -15.02 -10.08 -21.70
C LYS A 119 -15.32 -9.65 -20.27
N GLU A 120 -14.27 -9.33 -19.55
CA GLU A 120 -14.30 -8.83 -18.18
C GLU A 120 -15.21 -7.61 -18.08
N THR A 121 -15.00 -6.66 -18.99
CA THR A 121 -15.85 -5.49 -19.09
C THR A 121 -16.05 -5.05 -20.54
N ILE A 122 -17.24 -4.49 -20.81
CA ILE A 122 -17.59 -3.85 -22.10
C ILE A 122 -17.82 -2.34 -21.97
N TYR A 123 -17.74 -1.80 -20.73
CA TYR A 123 -18.04 -0.38 -20.49
C TYR A 123 -17.04 0.55 -21.15
N THR A 124 -15.79 0.14 -21.24
CA THR A 124 -14.74 0.86 -21.96
C THR A 124 -14.17 -0.03 -23.06
N CYS A 125 -14.19 0.45 -24.29
CA CYS A 125 -13.60 -0.25 -25.42
C CYS A 125 -12.30 0.45 -25.85
N TYR A 126 -11.29 -0.34 -26.22
CA TYR A 126 -9.95 0.15 -26.54
C TYR A 126 -9.72 0.15 -28.05
N VAL A 127 -9.30 1.30 -28.56
CA VAL A 127 -9.04 1.47 -30.00
C VAL A 127 -7.57 1.30 -30.27
N THR A 128 -7.23 0.37 -31.18
CA THR A 128 -5.83 0.06 -31.49
C THR A 128 -5.59 0.08 -33.00
N ASP A 129 -4.31 0.25 -33.39
CA ASP A 129 -3.86 0.06 -34.77
C ASP A 129 -3.66 -1.43 -35.13
N ALA A 130 -3.10 -1.69 -36.32
CA ALA A 130 -2.82 -3.04 -36.80
C ALA A 130 -1.73 -3.77 -35.99
N GLN A 131 -0.84 -3.02 -35.35
CA GLN A 131 0.27 -3.48 -34.52
C GLN A 131 -0.12 -3.60 -33.04
N ARG A 132 -1.40 -3.41 -32.68
CA ARG A 132 -1.97 -3.38 -31.32
C ARG A 132 -1.57 -2.15 -30.51
N LYS A 133 -0.96 -1.13 -31.11
CA LYS A 133 -0.64 0.08 -30.38
C LYS A 133 -1.94 0.78 -29.96
N LEU A 134 -2.01 1.21 -28.71
CA LEU A 134 -3.17 1.91 -28.15
C LEU A 134 -3.27 3.30 -28.82
N LEU A 135 -4.41 3.59 -29.44
CA LEU A 135 -4.70 4.85 -30.10
C LEU A 135 -5.68 5.72 -29.31
N GLY A 136 -6.60 5.08 -28.58
CA GLY A 136 -7.66 5.77 -27.88
C GLY A 136 -8.55 4.82 -27.09
N VAL A 137 -9.47 5.39 -26.34
CA VAL A 137 -10.54 4.67 -25.65
C VAL A 137 -11.89 5.25 -26.05
N ILE A 138 -12.92 4.43 -26.02
CA ILE A 138 -14.28 4.85 -26.28
C ILE A 138 -15.26 4.17 -25.33
N PRO A 139 -15.98 4.91 -24.49
CA PRO A 139 -17.01 4.33 -23.64
C PRO A 139 -18.15 3.73 -24.47
N LEU A 140 -18.66 2.57 -24.05
CA LEU A 140 -19.82 1.94 -24.69
C LEU A 140 -21.02 2.91 -24.82
N ARG A 141 -21.23 3.75 -23.80
CA ARG A 141 -22.25 4.81 -23.80
C ARG A 141 -22.13 5.72 -25.01
N THR A 142 -20.91 6.11 -25.39
CA THR A 142 -20.67 6.97 -26.57
C THR A 142 -21.08 6.26 -27.84
N LEU A 143 -20.74 4.97 -27.99
CA LEU A 143 -21.14 4.16 -29.15
C LEU A 143 -22.66 3.99 -29.27
N ILE A 144 -23.35 3.76 -28.14
CA ILE A 144 -24.82 3.59 -28.13
C ILE A 144 -25.56 4.90 -28.55
N CYS A 145 -24.99 6.06 -28.19
CA CYS A 145 -25.61 7.36 -28.44
C CYS A 145 -25.19 8.00 -29.77
N ALA A 146 -24.22 7.42 -30.47
CA ALA A 146 -23.72 7.94 -31.76
C ALA A 146 -24.53 7.41 -32.97
N GLU A 147 -24.38 8.09 -34.11
CA GLU A 147 -24.95 7.62 -35.35
C GLU A 147 -24.22 6.39 -35.90
N ASP A 148 -24.96 5.44 -36.48
CA ASP A 148 -24.44 4.14 -36.92
C ASP A 148 -23.29 4.25 -37.93
N ASP A 149 -23.30 5.28 -38.79
CA ASP A 149 -22.31 5.51 -39.84
C ASP A 149 -21.06 6.28 -39.35
N SER A 150 -21.06 6.82 -38.13
CA SER A 150 -19.91 7.53 -37.56
C SER A 150 -18.72 6.59 -37.40
N LEU A 151 -17.52 7.12 -37.58
CA LEU A 151 -16.30 6.33 -37.34
C LEU A 151 -15.90 6.33 -35.87
N VAL A 152 -15.44 5.18 -35.37
CA VAL A 152 -14.92 5.02 -33.99
C VAL A 152 -13.76 5.99 -33.76
N GLY A 153 -12.89 6.19 -34.76
CA GLY A 153 -11.75 7.10 -34.65
C GLY A 153 -12.10 8.56 -34.46
N ASP A 154 -13.30 9.00 -34.93
CA ASP A 154 -13.76 10.38 -34.76
C ASP A 154 -14.42 10.62 -33.38
N LEU A 155 -14.78 9.55 -32.69
CA LEU A 155 -15.51 9.56 -31.41
C LEU A 155 -14.66 9.14 -30.21
N MET A 156 -13.51 8.51 -30.46
CA MET A 156 -12.62 8.07 -29.40
C MET A 156 -11.93 9.24 -28.68
N ASP A 157 -11.58 9.05 -27.44
CA ASP A 157 -10.66 9.90 -26.69
C ASP A 157 -9.25 9.41 -26.95
N ASP A 158 -8.37 10.27 -27.48
CA ASP A 158 -6.98 9.96 -27.79
C ASP A 158 -6.00 10.40 -26.69
N ASP A 159 -6.45 11.17 -25.68
CA ASP A 159 -5.68 11.50 -24.49
C ASP A 159 -5.77 10.38 -23.43
N VAL A 160 -5.18 9.23 -23.76
CA VAL A 160 -5.31 8.02 -22.95
C VAL A 160 -4.18 7.91 -21.94
N ILE A 161 -4.53 7.85 -20.68
CA ILE A 161 -3.61 7.44 -19.62
C ILE A 161 -3.57 5.90 -19.62
N SER A 162 -2.37 5.35 -19.67
CA SER A 162 -2.09 3.92 -19.58
C SER A 162 -0.93 3.68 -18.61
N VAL A 163 -0.86 2.49 -18.06
CA VAL A 163 0.27 2.03 -17.24
C VAL A 163 1.09 1.00 -18.01
N HIS A 164 2.32 0.81 -17.58
CA HIS A 164 3.19 -0.22 -18.13
C HIS A 164 3.12 -1.51 -17.28
N THR A 165 3.38 -2.65 -17.89
CA THR A 165 3.34 -3.96 -17.23
C THR A 165 4.24 -4.09 -16.00
N LEU A 166 5.23 -3.23 -15.84
CA LEU A 166 6.19 -3.24 -14.71
C LEU A 166 5.94 -2.09 -13.72
N ASP A 167 4.87 -1.32 -13.89
CA ASP A 167 4.51 -0.27 -12.94
C ASP A 167 3.99 -0.93 -11.66
N ASP A 168 4.30 -0.32 -10.54
CA ASP A 168 3.94 -0.78 -9.20
C ASP A 168 2.42 -0.68 -8.98
N GLN A 169 1.84 -1.65 -8.28
CA GLN A 169 0.39 -1.71 -8.03
C GLN A 169 -0.11 -0.53 -7.20
N GLU A 170 0.70 0.03 -6.28
CA GLU A 170 0.33 1.22 -5.51
C GLU A 170 0.20 2.44 -6.43
N GLU A 171 1.11 2.61 -7.42
CA GLU A 171 1.01 3.67 -8.40
C GLU A 171 -0.23 3.52 -9.28
N VAL A 172 -0.56 2.30 -9.69
CA VAL A 172 -1.78 1.97 -10.44
C VAL A 172 -3.03 2.33 -9.63
N ALA A 173 -3.10 1.90 -8.37
CA ALA A 173 -4.21 2.21 -7.47
C ALA A 173 -4.39 3.73 -7.27
N ASN A 174 -3.28 4.48 -7.19
CA ASN A 174 -3.32 5.94 -7.10
C ASN A 174 -3.88 6.61 -8.37
N ILE A 175 -3.65 6.04 -9.56
CA ILE A 175 -4.25 6.52 -10.82
C ILE A 175 -5.77 6.29 -10.80
N PHE A 176 -6.23 5.11 -10.40
CA PHE A 176 -7.66 4.82 -10.26
C PHE A 176 -8.35 5.78 -9.30
N LYS A 177 -7.79 5.99 -8.10
CA LYS A 177 -8.30 6.97 -7.11
C LYS A 177 -8.40 8.38 -7.68
N LYS A 178 -7.41 8.81 -8.46
CA LYS A 178 -7.34 10.17 -9.00
C LYS A 178 -8.37 10.43 -10.09
N TYR A 179 -8.60 9.46 -10.97
CA TYR A 179 -9.43 9.64 -12.15
C TYR A 179 -10.81 8.97 -12.02
N ASN A 180 -11.07 8.19 -10.98
CA ASN A 180 -12.31 7.43 -10.75
C ASN A 180 -12.69 6.56 -11.97
N TRP A 181 -11.74 5.87 -12.55
CA TRP A 181 -11.97 5.01 -13.70
C TRP A 181 -12.47 3.62 -13.28
N MET A 182 -13.15 2.94 -14.22
CA MET A 182 -13.63 1.56 -14.03
C MET A 182 -12.64 0.52 -14.55
N ALA A 183 -11.78 0.92 -15.51
CA ALA A 183 -10.74 0.08 -16.07
C ALA A 183 -9.61 0.94 -16.64
N LEU A 184 -8.38 0.45 -16.55
CA LEU A 184 -7.17 1.14 -16.99
C LEU A 184 -6.40 0.28 -17.99
N PRO A 185 -6.01 0.78 -19.17
CA PRO A 185 -5.24 0.02 -20.13
C PRO A 185 -3.79 -0.16 -19.70
N VAL A 186 -3.30 -1.39 -19.86
CA VAL A 186 -1.91 -1.78 -19.62
C VAL A 186 -1.18 -1.93 -20.96
N THR A 187 -0.02 -1.30 -21.08
CA THR A 187 0.78 -1.32 -22.31
C THR A 187 2.17 -1.94 -22.04
N ASP A 188 2.75 -2.50 -23.10
CA ASP A 188 4.16 -2.89 -23.08
C ASP A 188 5.06 -1.65 -23.38
N THR A 189 6.38 -1.87 -23.33
CA THR A 189 7.39 -0.84 -23.59
C THR A 189 7.32 -0.24 -24.99
N GLU A 190 6.60 -0.87 -25.96
CA GLU A 190 6.38 -0.36 -27.30
C GLU A 190 5.05 0.37 -27.44
N GLY A 191 4.28 0.50 -26.35
CA GLY A 191 2.96 1.13 -26.30
C GLY A 191 1.86 0.26 -26.90
N ARG A 192 2.06 -1.05 -26.99
CA ARG A 192 1.01 -2.00 -27.41
C ARG A 192 0.13 -2.34 -26.22
N LEU A 193 -1.18 -2.33 -26.44
CA LEU A 193 -2.14 -2.77 -25.44
C LEU A 193 -2.01 -4.29 -25.22
N VAL A 194 -1.67 -4.67 -23.98
CA VAL A 194 -1.45 -6.07 -23.57
C VAL A 194 -2.53 -6.57 -22.62
N GLY A 195 -3.15 -5.70 -21.84
CA GLY A 195 -4.21 -6.02 -20.90
C GLY A 195 -4.96 -4.79 -20.43
N ILE A 196 -5.87 -5.01 -19.50
CA ILE A 196 -6.54 -3.97 -18.71
C ILE A 196 -6.51 -4.40 -17.23
N ILE A 197 -6.60 -3.43 -16.34
CA ILE A 197 -6.85 -3.67 -14.91
C ILE A 197 -8.22 -3.09 -14.61
N THR A 198 -9.02 -3.77 -13.83
CA THR A 198 -10.37 -3.34 -13.46
C THR A 198 -10.41 -2.73 -12.06
N VAL A 199 -11.51 -2.09 -11.71
CA VAL A 199 -11.62 -1.37 -10.44
C VAL A 199 -11.82 -2.29 -9.25
N ASP A 200 -12.41 -3.45 -9.45
CA ASP A 200 -12.60 -4.51 -8.45
C ASP A 200 -11.25 -5.02 -7.94
N ASP A 201 -10.34 -5.44 -8.83
CA ASP A 201 -8.96 -5.83 -8.46
C ASP A 201 -8.23 -4.72 -7.71
N ILE A 202 -8.43 -3.47 -8.13
CA ILE A 202 -7.80 -2.31 -7.48
C ILE A 202 -8.36 -2.06 -6.07
N VAL A 203 -9.61 -2.43 -5.79
CA VAL A 203 -10.14 -2.35 -4.42
C VAL A 203 -9.35 -3.27 -3.49
N ASP A 204 -9.05 -4.49 -3.93
CA ASP A 204 -8.28 -5.46 -3.15
C ASP A 204 -6.82 -5.00 -2.99
N VAL A 205 -6.21 -4.48 -4.06
CA VAL A 205 -4.88 -3.85 -3.98
C VAL A 205 -4.84 -2.71 -2.96
N ILE A 206 -5.87 -1.85 -2.92
CA ILE A 206 -5.94 -0.75 -1.95
C ILE A 206 -5.98 -1.28 -0.51
N GLU A 207 -6.67 -2.39 -0.28
CA GLU A 207 -6.75 -3.03 1.04
C GLU A 207 -5.40 -3.67 1.42
N GLN A 208 -4.76 -4.38 0.49
CA GLN A 208 -3.42 -4.98 0.67
C GLN A 208 -2.37 -3.92 1.00
N GLU A 209 -2.25 -2.86 0.19
CA GLU A 209 -1.30 -1.76 0.42
C GLU A 209 -1.56 -1.05 1.76
N THR A 210 -2.84 -0.85 2.12
CA THR A 210 -3.19 -0.25 3.42
C THR A 210 -2.77 -1.16 4.58
N THR A 211 -2.89 -2.48 4.44
CA THR A 211 -2.49 -3.46 5.43
C THR A 211 -0.97 -3.52 5.55
N GLU A 212 -0.25 -3.55 4.42
CA GLU A 212 1.20 -3.49 4.37
C GLU A 212 1.74 -2.25 5.08
N ASP A 213 1.21 -1.08 4.74
CA ASP A 213 1.55 0.19 5.41
C ASP A 213 1.35 0.12 6.93
N MET A 214 0.23 -0.45 7.39
CA MET A 214 -0.06 -0.61 8.82
C MET A 214 0.93 -1.55 9.50
N GLU A 215 1.32 -2.65 8.88
CA GLU A 215 2.29 -3.60 9.41
C GLU A 215 3.69 -2.98 9.50
N LEU A 216 4.15 -2.33 8.42
CA LEU A 216 5.43 -1.61 8.40
C LEU A 216 5.47 -0.50 9.44
N MET A 217 4.39 0.29 9.58
CA MET A 217 4.27 1.34 10.60
C MET A 217 4.35 0.80 12.03
N ASN A 218 4.05 -0.46 12.25
CA ASN A 218 4.15 -1.14 13.54
C ASN A 218 5.42 -1.99 13.69
N ALA A 219 6.36 -1.87 12.76
CA ALA A 219 7.61 -2.65 12.73
C ALA A 219 7.36 -4.16 12.70
N VAL A 220 6.46 -4.59 11.82
CA VAL A 220 6.18 -5.98 11.47
C VAL A 220 6.49 -6.14 9.99
N LEU A 221 7.06 -7.28 9.57
CA LEU A 221 7.21 -7.58 8.15
C LEU A 221 5.84 -7.93 7.56
N PRO A 222 5.53 -7.43 6.36
CA PRO A 222 4.25 -7.68 5.70
C PRO A 222 3.97 -9.17 5.47
N SER A 223 2.69 -9.53 5.45
CA SER A 223 2.22 -10.88 5.16
C SER A 223 0.80 -10.85 4.63
N ASP A 224 0.56 -11.57 3.54
CA ASP A 224 -0.76 -11.68 2.91
C ASP A 224 -1.67 -12.72 3.63
N ASP A 225 -1.09 -13.50 4.56
CA ASP A 225 -1.83 -14.52 5.30
C ASP A 225 -2.77 -13.91 6.36
N GLU A 226 -3.99 -14.44 6.45
CA GLU A 226 -4.91 -14.10 7.55
C GLU A 226 -4.33 -14.45 8.93
N TYR A 227 -4.41 -13.54 9.88
CA TYR A 227 -3.81 -13.66 11.22
C TYR A 227 -4.11 -14.99 11.92
N LEU A 228 -5.36 -15.50 11.82
CA LEU A 228 -5.76 -16.75 12.47
C LEU A 228 -5.24 -18.01 11.76
N LYS A 229 -4.91 -17.92 10.49
CA LYS A 229 -4.32 -19.01 9.70
C LYS A 229 -2.81 -19.10 9.85
N MET A 230 -2.16 -17.98 10.19
CA MET A 230 -0.71 -17.93 10.38
C MET A 230 -0.26 -18.85 11.52
N SER A 231 0.81 -19.60 11.29
CA SER A 231 1.47 -20.35 12.35
C SER A 231 2.18 -19.42 13.33
N VAL A 232 2.29 -19.83 14.61
CA VAL A 232 3.04 -19.06 15.63
C VAL A 232 4.48 -18.78 15.18
N PHE A 233 5.13 -19.71 14.49
CA PHE A 233 6.48 -19.52 13.99
C PHE A 233 6.56 -18.48 12.86
N ALA A 234 5.56 -18.40 11.98
CA ALA A 234 5.48 -17.38 10.94
C ALA A 234 5.32 -15.99 11.59
N LEU A 235 4.40 -15.84 12.55
CA LEU A 235 4.22 -14.60 13.30
C LEU A 235 5.50 -14.14 14.00
N VAL A 236 6.26 -15.07 14.60
CA VAL A 236 7.55 -14.78 15.22
C VAL A 236 8.56 -14.33 14.18
N LYS A 237 8.65 -15.02 13.04
CA LYS A 237 9.57 -14.69 11.94
C LYS A 237 9.33 -13.26 11.41
N ASN A 238 8.08 -12.83 11.31
CA ASN A 238 7.75 -11.49 10.79
C ASN A 238 8.03 -10.36 11.82
N ARG A 239 8.12 -10.66 13.12
CA ARG A 239 8.32 -9.66 14.18
C ARG A 239 9.76 -9.57 14.69
N ILE A 240 10.46 -10.70 14.80
CA ILE A 240 11.81 -10.77 15.41
C ILE A 240 12.82 -9.87 14.72
N PRO A 241 12.93 -9.77 13.38
CA PRO A 241 13.94 -8.93 12.76
C PRO A 241 13.84 -7.47 13.20
N TRP A 242 12.64 -6.91 13.19
CA TRP A 242 12.40 -5.54 13.65
C TRP A 242 12.63 -5.36 15.14
N LEU A 243 12.19 -6.31 15.98
CA LEU A 243 12.43 -6.26 17.42
C LEU A 243 13.93 -6.27 17.74
N CYS A 244 14.73 -7.03 16.98
CA CYS A 244 16.20 -7.03 17.13
C CYS A 244 16.80 -5.67 16.74
N VAL A 245 16.34 -5.06 15.63
CA VAL A 245 16.79 -3.72 15.21
C VAL A 245 16.45 -2.69 16.29
N LEU A 246 15.22 -2.72 16.82
CA LEU A 246 14.78 -1.80 17.86
C LEU A 246 15.54 -2.02 19.19
N MET A 247 15.84 -3.27 19.55
CA MET A 247 16.65 -3.58 20.72
C MET A 247 18.07 -3.02 20.59
N ILE A 248 18.70 -3.18 19.41
CA ILE A 248 20.04 -2.64 19.15
C ILE A 248 20.01 -1.12 19.18
N SER A 249 19.02 -0.49 18.54
CA SER A 249 18.89 0.98 18.54
C SER A 249 18.60 1.53 19.95
N GLY A 250 17.90 0.79 20.81
CA GLY A 250 17.69 1.13 22.22
C GLY A 250 19.00 1.22 23.03
N THR A 251 20.07 0.57 22.59
CA THR A 251 21.41 0.71 23.25
C THR A 251 21.95 2.12 23.12
N LEU A 252 21.52 2.90 22.14
CA LEU A 252 21.90 4.31 21.99
C LEU A 252 21.43 5.15 23.19
N SER A 253 20.19 4.96 23.63
CA SER A 253 19.66 5.63 24.84
C SER A 253 20.44 5.23 26.09
N ALA A 254 20.78 3.94 26.25
CA ALA A 254 21.63 3.47 27.35
C ALA A 254 23.04 4.10 27.34
N PHE A 255 23.63 4.25 26.15
CA PHE A 255 24.93 4.92 26.00
C PHE A 255 24.84 6.41 26.39
N VAL A 256 23.79 7.12 25.96
CA VAL A 256 23.55 8.53 26.36
C VAL A 256 23.42 8.63 27.87
N ILE A 257 22.63 7.77 28.52
CA ILE A 257 22.49 7.76 29.98
C ILE A 257 23.86 7.55 30.67
N GLY A 258 24.66 6.63 30.17
CA GLY A 258 26.01 6.37 30.68
C GLY A 258 26.95 7.58 30.58
N MET A 259 26.84 8.40 29.53
CA MET A 259 27.64 9.63 29.38
C MET A 259 27.33 10.67 30.46
N TYR A 260 26.11 10.70 30.98
CA TYR A 260 25.64 11.67 31.97
C TYR A 260 25.52 11.05 33.39
N GLN A 261 26.15 9.88 33.65
CA GLN A 261 26.06 9.18 34.93
C GLN A 261 26.49 10.05 36.10
N SER A 262 27.55 10.86 35.98
CA SER A 262 28.00 11.77 37.04
C SER A 262 26.98 12.83 37.42
N LEU A 263 26.21 13.33 36.45
CA LEU A 263 25.10 14.25 36.70
C LEU A 263 23.98 13.53 37.48
N LEU A 264 23.62 12.33 37.06
CA LEU A 264 22.59 11.51 37.72
C LEU A 264 22.98 11.12 39.15
N ASP A 265 24.25 10.80 39.39
CA ASP A 265 24.76 10.52 40.73
C ASP A 265 24.73 11.75 41.66
N SER A 266 24.89 12.96 41.06
CA SER A 266 24.82 14.22 41.83
C SER A 266 23.35 14.63 42.12
N VAL A 267 22.43 14.35 41.20
CA VAL A 267 21.00 14.72 41.31
C VAL A 267 20.14 13.54 40.90
N VAL A 268 20.01 12.55 41.78
CA VAL A 268 19.28 11.29 41.53
C VAL A 268 17.84 11.52 41.06
N MET A 269 17.19 12.60 41.52
CA MET A 269 15.82 12.95 41.17
C MET A 269 15.60 13.11 39.67
N LEU A 270 16.63 13.49 38.90
CA LEU A 270 16.52 13.62 37.43
C LEU A 270 16.15 12.31 36.74
N SER A 271 16.56 11.16 37.30
CA SER A 271 16.24 9.85 36.73
C SER A 271 14.74 9.58 36.68
N SER A 272 13.97 10.10 37.65
CA SER A 272 12.51 9.89 37.71
C SER A 272 11.74 10.55 36.58
N PHE A 273 12.31 11.55 35.93
CA PHE A 273 11.64 12.29 34.85
C PHE A 273 12.05 11.88 33.44
N MET A 274 13.03 10.97 33.31
CA MET A 274 13.50 10.52 31.99
C MET A 274 12.36 9.91 31.16
N THR A 275 11.57 9.04 31.77
CA THR A 275 10.46 8.33 31.08
C THR A 275 9.39 9.26 30.55
N ILE A 276 9.05 10.34 31.30
CA ILE A 276 8.03 11.30 30.83
C ILE A 276 8.54 12.13 29.65
N ILE A 277 9.83 12.46 29.63
CA ILE A 277 10.44 13.27 28.58
C ILE A 277 10.58 12.43 27.30
N THR A 278 11.13 11.21 27.39
CA THR A 278 11.27 10.30 26.25
C THR A 278 9.90 9.91 25.70
N GLY A 279 9.00 9.41 26.54
CA GLY A 279 7.66 9.01 26.11
C GLY A 279 6.87 10.13 25.44
N THR A 280 6.95 11.38 25.97
CA THR A 280 6.28 12.53 25.34
C THR A 280 6.93 12.89 24.01
N GLY A 281 8.25 12.85 23.91
CA GLY A 281 9.00 13.07 22.68
C GLY A 281 8.68 12.01 21.63
N GLY A 282 8.78 10.72 21.99
CA GLY A 282 8.46 9.60 21.10
C GLY A 282 7.04 9.66 20.53
N ASN A 283 6.05 9.93 21.39
CA ASN A 283 4.66 10.11 20.95
C ASN A 283 4.50 11.32 20.01
N ALA A 284 5.16 12.44 20.28
CA ALA A 284 5.09 13.63 19.42
C ALA A 284 5.72 13.39 18.06
N GLY A 285 6.85 12.66 18.01
CA GLY A 285 7.53 12.25 16.78
C GLY A 285 6.68 11.29 15.94
N SER A 286 6.12 10.26 16.58
CA SER A 286 5.25 9.27 15.92
C SER A 286 4.00 9.91 15.31
N GLN A 287 3.38 10.88 16.02
CA GLN A 287 2.24 11.64 15.45
C GLN A 287 2.61 12.43 14.19
N ALA A 288 3.77 13.09 14.19
CA ALA A 288 4.22 13.85 13.01
C ALA A 288 4.54 12.92 11.85
N SER A 289 5.22 11.80 12.13
CA SER A 289 5.56 10.79 11.13
C SER A 289 4.32 10.18 10.47
N ALA A 290 3.37 9.70 11.25
CA ALA A 290 2.14 9.09 10.74
C ALA A 290 1.37 10.03 9.79
N MET A 291 1.31 11.33 10.13
CA MET A 291 0.65 12.33 9.28
C MET A 291 1.40 12.58 7.97
N VAL A 292 2.73 12.58 8.02
CA VAL A 292 3.57 12.79 6.83
C VAL A 292 3.56 11.55 5.93
N ILE A 293 3.67 10.34 6.49
CA ILE A 293 3.58 9.07 5.76
C ILE A 293 2.25 9.02 5.02
N ARG A 294 1.14 9.25 5.71
CA ARG A 294 -0.18 9.29 5.08
C ARG A 294 -0.25 10.32 3.95
N GLY A 295 0.30 11.53 4.16
CA GLY A 295 0.31 12.58 3.14
C GLY A 295 1.18 12.21 1.92
N LEU A 296 2.24 11.43 2.11
CA LEU A 296 3.08 10.91 1.03
C LEU A 296 2.39 9.78 0.25
N ALA A 297 1.70 8.87 0.94
CA ALA A 297 0.94 7.77 0.34
C ALA A 297 -0.26 8.28 -0.47
N LEU A 298 -1.00 9.27 0.04
CA LEU A 298 -2.13 9.88 -0.68
C LEU A 298 -1.72 10.87 -1.79
N GLY A 299 -0.42 11.17 -1.93
CA GLY A 299 0.07 12.17 -2.89
C GLY A 299 -0.22 13.63 -2.52
N ASP A 300 -0.77 13.89 -1.32
CA ASP A 300 -1.01 15.22 -0.78
C ASP A 300 0.28 15.99 -0.50
N ILE A 301 1.35 15.24 -0.17
CA ILE A 301 2.70 15.75 0.08
C ILE A 301 3.62 15.21 -1.02
N GLN A 302 4.27 16.14 -1.74
CA GLN A 302 5.26 15.81 -2.75
C GLN A 302 6.66 16.21 -2.27
N MET A 303 7.72 15.61 -2.85
CA MET A 303 9.10 15.92 -2.48
C MET A 303 9.44 17.41 -2.59
N ARG A 304 8.81 18.14 -3.51
CA ARG A 304 8.94 19.62 -3.64
C ARG A 304 8.35 20.39 -2.46
N ASP A 305 7.47 19.78 -1.67
CA ASP A 305 6.81 20.44 -0.55
C ASP A 305 7.55 20.26 0.79
N THR A 306 8.68 19.53 0.79
CA THR A 306 9.49 19.22 1.97
C THR A 306 9.68 20.43 2.91
N PHE A 307 10.15 21.55 2.38
CA PHE A 307 10.37 22.76 3.21
C PHE A 307 9.08 23.32 3.83
N LYS A 308 7.96 23.24 3.10
CA LYS A 308 6.66 23.70 3.63
C LYS A 308 6.18 22.79 4.76
N VAL A 309 6.34 21.48 4.61
CA VAL A 309 5.95 20.47 5.62
C VAL A 309 6.82 20.62 6.86
N VAL A 310 8.13 20.66 6.73
CA VAL A 310 9.07 20.84 7.85
C VAL A 310 8.79 22.14 8.59
N PHE A 311 8.58 23.26 7.88
CA PHE A 311 8.27 24.54 8.53
C PHE A 311 6.89 24.56 9.19
N LYS A 312 5.92 23.81 8.66
CA LYS A 312 4.61 23.64 9.26
C LYS A 312 4.71 22.84 10.56
N GLU A 313 5.39 21.67 10.52
CA GLU A 313 5.58 20.82 11.71
C GLU A 313 6.45 21.49 12.77
N LEU A 314 7.46 22.27 12.39
CA LEU A 314 8.24 23.07 13.35
C LEU A 314 7.34 24.04 14.14
N ARG A 315 6.43 24.77 13.48
CA ARG A 315 5.49 25.67 14.15
C ARG A 315 4.51 24.92 15.05
N VAL A 316 3.99 23.77 14.58
CA VAL A 316 3.15 22.89 15.39
C VAL A 316 3.93 22.39 16.61
N GLY A 317 5.18 21.98 16.41
CA GLY A 317 6.09 21.55 17.48
C GLY A 317 6.32 22.62 18.54
N ILE A 318 6.58 23.87 18.13
CA ILE A 318 6.75 25.00 19.06
C ILE A 318 5.49 25.21 19.89
N LEU A 319 4.31 25.23 19.27
CA LEU A 319 3.05 25.44 19.99
C LEU A 319 2.76 24.28 20.94
N CYS A 320 2.87 23.03 20.48
CA CYS A 320 2.69 21.84 21.32
C CYS A 320 3.71 21.80 22.46
N GLY A 321 4.98 22.09 22.16
CA GLY A 321 6.05 22.11 23.16
C GLY A 321 5.83 23.15 24.26
N LEU A 322 5.41 24.37 23.89
CA LEU A 322 5.06 25.41 24.85
C LEU A 322 3.87 25.00 25.74
N ILE A 323 2.80 24.49 25.14
CA ILE A 323 1.63 24.02 25.88
C ILE A 323 1.99 22.91 26.85
N LEU A 324 2.72 21.90 26.38
CA LEU A 324 3.13 20.74 27.20
C LEU A 324 4.11 21.15 28.32
N ALA A 325 5.06 22.04 28.04
CA ALA A 325 5.94 22.60 29.06
C ALA A 325 5.16 23.33 30.14
N MET A 326 4.17 24.15 29.75
CA MET A 326 3.29 24.88 30.70
C MET A 326 2.44 23.91 31.55
N VAL A 327 1.80 22.91 30.88
CA VAL A 327 1.00 21.90 31.57
C VAL A 327 1.83 21.11 32.54
N ASN A 328 3.07 20.69 32.15
CA ASN A 328 3.97 19.97 33.02
C ASN A 328 4.42 20.81 34.20
N MET A 329 4.75 22.09 33.98
CA MET A 329 5.12 23.03 35.05
C MET A 329 3.99 23.18 36.09
N ILE A 330 2.76 23.33 35.61
CA ILE A 330 1.56 23.40 36.48
C ILE A 330 1.42 22.07 37.25
N ARG A 331 1.54 20.95 36.56
CA ARG A 331 1.45 19.62 37.18
C ARG A 331 2.49 19.43 38.29
N MET A 332 3.75 19.79 38.06
CA MET A 332 4.82 19.65 39.06
C MET A 332 4.57 20.58 40.25
N THR A 333 4.22 21.82 39.99
CA THR A 333 3.95 22.80 41.06
C THR A 333 2.77 22.39 41.97
N PHE A 334 1.70 21.78 41.41
CA PHE A 334 0.49 21.44 42.18
C PHE A 334 0.48 20.05 42.77
N PHE A 335 1.19 19.07 42.16
CA PHE A 335 1.11 17.68 42.58
C PHE A 335 2.43 17.13 43.13
N ASP A 336 3.57 17.77 42.85
CA ASP A 336 4.89 17.30 43.29
C ASP A 336 5.61 18.39 44.10
N HIS A 337 5.09 18.66 45.30
CA HIS A 337 5.64 19.67 46.20
C HIS A 337 7.05 19.39 46.74
N SER A 338 7.60 18.23 46.43
CA SER A 338 8.95 17.80 46.94
C SER A 338 10.09 18.22 46.00
N THR A 339 9.78 18.66 44.76
CA THR A 339 10.77 19.02 43.74
C THR A 339 11.21 20.48 43.86
N PRO A 340 12.49 20.79 43.80
CA PRO A 340 12.99 22.15 43.68
C PRO A 340 12.58 22.80 42.35
N PHE A 341 12.29 24.09 42.38
CA PHE A 341 11.83 24.87 41.20
C PHE A 341 12.79 24.75 39.98
N ASN A 342 14.08 24.70 40.20
CA ASN A 342 15.08 24.52 39.12
C ASN A 342 14.92 23.18 38.42
N ILE A 343 14.53 22.10 39.11
CA ILE A 343 14.22 20.79 38.49
C ILE A 343 12.91 20.89 37.73
N ASP A 344 11.86 21.47 38.28
CA ASP A 344 10.57 21.68 37.60
C ASP A 344 10.76 22.43 36.28
N LEU A 345 11.55 23.50 36.32
CA LEU A 345 11.88 24.29 35.15
C LEU A 345 12.70 23.48 34.12
N THR A 346 13.69 22.73 34.58
CA THR A 346 14.53 21.87 33.73
C THR A 346 13.70 20.83 33.00
N VAL A 347 12.85 20.10 33.71
CA VAL A 347 11.99 19.05 33.13
C VAL A 347 11.01 19.66 32.14
N SER A 348 10.35 20.76 32.48
CA SER A 348 9.34 21.40 31.63
C SER A 348 9.97 22.00 30.36
N LEU A 349 11.11 22.68 30.49
CA LEU A 349 11.82 23.24 29.34
C LEU A 349 12.34 22.14 28.42
N SER A 350 12.94 21.09 28.99
CA SER A 350 13.46 19.94 28.25
C SER A 350 12.35 19.23 27.49
N MET A 351 11.18 19.04 28.11
CA MET A 351 10.00 18.47 27.45
C MET A 351 9.57 19.32 26.25
N GLY A 352 9.49 20.64 26.42
CA GLY A 352 9.14 21.55 25.33
C GLY A 352 10.08 21.45 24.13
N VAL A 353 11.40 21.50 24.40
CA VAL A 353 12.43 21.38 23.36
C VAL A 353 12.43 19.99 22.73
N ALA A 354 12.30 18.93 23.51
CA ALA A 354 12.22 17.56 23.00
C ALA A 354 11.04 17.36 22.04
N VAL A 355 9.86 17.91 22.34
CA VAL A 355 8.69 17.84 21.48
C VAL A 355 8.89 18.59 20.15
N VAL A 356 9.56 19.74 20.16
CA VAL A 356 9.88 20.49 18.93
C VAL A 356 10.80 19.66 18.02
N LEU A 357 11.86 19.11 18.60
CA LEU A 357 12.82 18.27 17.85
C LEU A 357 12.16 16.98 17.37
N ALA A 358 11.37 16.32 18.22
CA ALA A 358 10.66 15.11 17.88
C ALA A 358 9.73 15.27 16.69
N LYS A 359 8.89 16.33 16.67
CA LYS A 359 8.00 16.61 15.53
C LYS A 359 8.78 16.93 14.25
N THR A 360 9.87 17.68 14.38
CA THR A 360 10.72 18.02 13.23
C THR A 360 11.38 16.77 12.65
N LEU A 361 11.93 15.90 13.49
CA LEU A 361 12.54 14.63 13.06
C LEU A 361 11.49 13.67 12.50
N GLY A 362 10.34 13.57 13.17
CA GLY A 362 9.21 12.74 12.76
C GLY A 362 8.71 13.09 11.35
N CYS A 363 8.79 14.35 10.95
CA CYS A 363 8.42 14.72 9.58
C CYS A 363 9.57 14.54 8.57
N ILE A 364 10.82 14.74 8.96
CA ILE A 364 11.98 14.67 8.06
C ILE A 364 12.30 13.22 7.67
N LEU A 365 12.26 12.28 8.61
CA LEU A 365 12.70 10.90 8.39
C LEU A 365 11.89 10.17 7.30
N PRO A 366 10.54 10.20 7.25
CA PRO A 366 9.78 9.59 6.16
C PRO A 366 10.06 10.22 4.79
N ILE A 367 10.26 11.55 4.76
CA ILE A 367 10.60 12.26 3.50
C ILE A 367 11.99 11.83 3.00
N LEU A 368 12.95 11.66 3.91
CA LEU A 368 14.28 11.15 3.56
C LEU A 368 14.22 9.70 3.08
N ALA A 369 13.42 8.83 3.71
CA ALA A 369 13.21 7.47 3.27
C ALA A 369 12.73 7.44 1.81
N LYS A 370 11.69 8.20 1.49
CA LYS A 370 11.19 8.32 0.10
C LYS A 370 12.25 8.85 -0.86
N ALA A 371 13.09 9.80 -0.43
CA ALA A 371 14.18 10.35 -1.25
C ALA A 371 15.23 9.30 -1.63
N VAL A 372 15.49 8.33 -0.76
CA VAL A 372 16.42 7.21 -1.01
C VAL A 372 15.72 5.96 -1.54
N LYS A 373 14.44 6.08 -1.93
CA LYS A 373 13.59 4.99 -2.45
C LYS A 373 13.36 3.86 -1.44
N LEU A 374 13.30 4.16 -0.17
CA LEU A 374 12.81 3.28 0.86
C LEU A 374 11.36 3.64 1.17
N ASP A 375 10.59 2.66 1.60
CA ASP A 375 9.21 2.89 2.01
C ASP A 375 9.18 3.83 3.24
N PRO A 376 8.44 4.97 3.16
CA PRO A 376 8.27 5.89 4.29
C PRO A 376 7.61 5.24 5.51
N ALA A 377 6.74 4.23 5.34
CA ALA A 377 6.05 3.55 6.44
C ALA A 377 7.02 2.88 7.40
N MET A 378 8.17 2.37 6.91
CA MET A 378 9.25 1.83 7.75
C MET A 378 9.83 2.84 8.76
N MET A 379 9.68 4.15 8.50
CA MET A 379 10.16 5.24 9.36
C MET A 379 9.09 5.69 10.38
N ALA A 380 8.10 4.86 10.68
CA ALA A 380 7.05 5.20 11.61
C ALA A 380 7.35 4.76 13.07
N GLY A 381 6.40 4.96 13.92
CA GLY A 381 6.25 4.57 15.31
C GLY A 381 7.52 4.16 16.07
N PRO A 382 7.84 2.86 16.11
CA PRO A 382 8.90 2.35 16.97
C PRO A 382 10.30 2.86 16.64
N LEU A 383 10.64 3.01 15.36
CA LEU A 383 11.97 3.49 14.94
C LEU A 383 12.16 4.96 15.31
N ILE A 384 11.16 5.79 15.01
CA ILE A 384 11.17 7.21 15.39
C ILE A 384 11.25 7.37 16.88
N SER A 385 10.46 6.63 17.67
CA SER A 385 10.49 6.71 19.12
C SER A 385 11.90 6.46 19.64
N THR A 386 12.60 5.43 19.14
CA THR A 386 13.96 5.09 19.60
C THR A 386 14.98 6.19 19.30
N VAL A 387 14.91 6.79 18.11
CA VAL A 387 15.80 7.91 17.73
C VAL A 387 15.49 9.15 18.56
N VAL A 388 14.20 9.47 18.71
CA VAL A 388 13.75 10.62 19.49
C VAL A 388 14.08 10.48 20.96
N ASP A 389 13.98 9.27 21.54
CA ASP A 389 14.32 9.01 22.95
C ASP A 389 15.78 9.37 23.24
N ALA A 390 16.72 8.93 22.39
CA ALA A 390 18.13 9.26 22.56
C ALA A 390 18.37 10.78 22.48
N ILE A 391 17.76 11.48 21.52
CA ILE A 391 17.90 12.93 21.33
C ILE A 391 17.25 13.68 22.50
N ALA A 392 16.06 13.26 22.95
CA ALA A 392 15.36 13.84 24.08
C ALA A 392 16.19 13.74 25.37
N LEU A 393 16.87 12.60 25.60
CA LEU A 393 17.78 12.43 26.73
C LEU A 393 19.00 13.36 26.65
N VAL A 394 19.62 13.50 25.46
CA VAL A 394 20.73 14.45 25.27
C VAL A 394 20.29 15.87 25.59
N VAL A 395 19.15 16.30 25.10
CA VAL A 395 18.56 17.63 25.37
C VAL A 395 18.31 17.80 26.87
N TYR A 396 17.66 16.80 27.48
CA TYR A 396 17.33 16.82 28.89
C TYR A 396 18.56 17.00 29.77
N PHE A 397 19.56 16.14 29.60
CA PHE A 397 20.77 16.20 30.40
C PHE A 397 21.61 17.44 30.12
N SER A 398 21.62 17.92 28.87
CA SER A 398 22.32 19.18 28.54
C SER A 398 21.69 20.39 29.25
N ILE A 399 20.35 20.47 29.27
CA ILE A 399 19.63 21.53 30.00
C ILE A 399 19.82 21.38 31.52
N ALA A 400 19.75 20.13 32.02
CA ALA A 400 19.98 19.84 33.44
C ALA A 400 21.38 20.23 33.90
N THR A 401 22.42 20.00 33.09
CA THR A 401 23.79 20.43 33.38
C THR A 401 23.92 21.93 33.56
N VAL A 402 23.13 22.72 32.82
CA VAL A 402 23.19 24.18 32.87
C VAL A 402 22.36 24.78 34.01
N LEU A 403 21.21 24.16 34.36
CA LEU A 403 20.24 24.74 35.30
C LEU A 403 20.34 24.13 36.71
N VAL A 404 20.93 22.97 36.88
CA VAL A 404 20.90 22.23 38.15
C VAL A 404 22.31 22.07 38.75
N LEU A 405 23.36 21.98 37.93
CA LEU A 405 24.75 22.03 38.36
C LEU A 405 25.28 23.48 38.34
#